data_bae66f8814be775d933a24644f172797
#
_entry.id   bae66f8814be775d933a24644f172797
#
_cell.length_a   1.000
_cell.length_b   1.000
_cell.length_c   1.000
_cell.angle_alpha   90.00
_cell.angle_beta   90.00
_cell.angle_gamma   90.00
#
_symmetry.space_group_name_H-M   'P 1'
#
loop_
_entity.id
_entity.type
_entity.pdbx_description
1 polymer ?
#
loop_
_entity_poly.entity_id
_entity_poly.type
_entity_poly.pdbx_seq_one_letter_code
_entity_poly.pdbx_strand_id
1 'polypeptide(L)'
;MPGLPKTADVVILGGGVMGASTAYHLASRGHKNILLLERESFFGTGATGRCAGGIRHQFNTEVNIRLSQKSLSMIDSLEEETGQSALVRKCGYLFVLTAEKDVSVFQKTLKLQHSLGVNTEWLSGDEVRKLAAPCFFPDAIGGTFNADDGLADPNSIVMAYINAARRHGAVCLTDCSVNGIEVEKNKVRKVHTSLGTVETETVVNACGPWSAFFGKEIGFEIPVSPLRRQWFVTENIPELPVEFPFVIDFSKSLYFHREASGLLSGMSNQNQKIGADQSIDQEWEMQHIEAAVARMPLLGNSGIKARQAGLYELTPDAHPIIGPTPVEGFHLLTGFSGHGFMQGPICGKLMAEIILDGKASTVDISMLDYNRFAEKRLIPEYNIV
;
A
#
# COMPACT_ATOMS: atom_id res chain seq x y z
N MET A 1 27.80 9.96 0.15
CA MET A 1 26.53 10.01 -0.61
C MET A 1 26.73 10.97 -1.78
N PRO A 2 26.13 10.73 -2.96
CA PRO A 2 26.16 11.74 -4.02
C PRO A 2 25.49 13.03 -3.50
N GLY A 3 26.02 14.19 -3.91
CA GLY A 3 25.39 15.48 -3.59
C GLY A 3 24.10 15.68 -4.38
N LEU A 4 23.28 16.67 -3.98
CA LEU A 4 22.08 17.06 -4.73
C LEU A 4 22.46 17.54 -6.13
N PRO A 5 21.94 16.95 -7.21
CA PRO A 5 22.19 17.43 -8.57
C PRO A 5 21.47 18.77 -8.80
N LYS A 6 22.02 19.61 -9.69
CA LYS A 6 21.38 20.90 -10.05
C LYS A 6 20.16 20.73 -10.97
N THR A 7 20.15 19.67 -11.77
CA THR A 7 19.11 19.34 -12.74
C THR A 7 18.75 17.87 -12.65
N ALA A 8 17.49 17.54 -12.92
CA ALA A 8 17.03 16.17 -13.10
C ALA A 8 15.94 16.12 -14.19
N ASP A 9 15.90 15.05 -14.98
CA ASP A 9 14.83 14.86 -15.98
C ASP A 9 13.52 14.48 -15.27
N VAL A 10 13.61 13.69 -14.19
CA VAL A 10 12.48 13.32 -13.34
C VAL A 10 12.89 13.43 -11.87
N VAL A 11 12.10 14.16 -11.09
CA VAL A 11 12.20 14.20 -9.62
C VAL A 11 11.04 13.44 -9.01
N ILE A 12 11.33 12.42 -8.21
CA ILE A 12 10.35 11.61 -7.51
C ILE A 12 10.35 12.00 -6.04
N LEU A 13 9.20 12.42 -5.52
CA LEU A 13 9.00 12.81 -4.13
C LEU A 13 8.46 11.65 -3.33
N GLY A 14 9.22 11.20 -2.32
CA GLY A 14 8.85 10.10 -1.43
C GLY A 14 9.54 8.78 -1.77
N GLY A 15 10.27 8.24 -0.79
CA GLY A 15 11.05 7.00 -0.87
C GLY A 15 10.30 5.77 -0.35
N GLY A 16 8.97 5.75 -0.42
CA GLY A 16 8.13 4.57 -0.19
C GLY A 16 8.16 3.62 -1.39
N VAL A 17 7.36 2.54 -1.35
CA VAL A 17 7.31 1.53 -2.42
C VAL A 17 6.96 2.13 -3.78
N MET A 18 6.10 3.17 -3.82
CA MET A 18 5.69 3.84 -5.05
C MET A 18 6.85 4.54 -5.73
N GLY A 19 7.56 5.39 -4.98
CA GLY A 19 8.72 6.12 -5.51
C GLY A 19 9.89 5.21 -5.84
N ALA A 20 10.17 4.21 -5.01
CA ALA A 20 11.24 3.23 -5.23
C ALA A 20 11.01 2.42 -6.51
N SER A 21 9.80 1.89 -6.70
CA SER A 21 9.41 1.16 -7.91
C SER A 21 9.46 2.05 -9.15
N THR A 22 8.95 3.30 -9.06
CA THR A 22 9.00 4.26 -10.18
C THR A 22 10.45 4.54 -10.59
N ALA A 23 11.33 4.83 -9.63
CA ALA A 23 12.75 5.09 -9.89
C ALA A 23 13.42 3.91 -10.58
N TYR A 24 13.15 2.69 -10.11
CA TYR A 24 13.68 1.47 -10.72
C TYR A 24 13.19 1.30 -12.17
N HIS A 25 11.90 1.38 -12.41
CA HIS A 25 11.34 1.12 -13.75
C HIS A 25 11.71 2.20 -14.77
N LEU A 26 11.91 3.45 -14.35
CA LEU A 26 12.49 4.48 -15.22
C LEU A 26 13.96 4.16 -15.55
N ALA A 27 14.77 3.88 -14.52
CA ALA A 27 16.21 3.65 -14.67
C ALA A 27 16.51 2.37 -15.45
N SER A 28 15.81 1.28 -15.19
CA SER A 28 15.98 -0.01 -15.89
C SER A 28 15.63 0.06 -17.38
N ARG A 29 14.75 0.99 -17.77
CA ARG A 29 14.45 1.31 -19.18
C ARG A 29 15.44 2.27 -19.82
N GLY A 30 16.52 2.61 -19.11
CA GLY A 30 17.60 3.44 -19.65
C GLY A 30 17.41 4.95 -19.51
N HIS A 31 16.32 5.41 -18.84
CA HIS A 31 16.14 6.82 -18.53
C HIS A 31 17.23 7.31 -17.60
N LYS A 32 17.74 8.52 -17.82
CA LYS A 32 18.86 9.09 -17.08
C LYS A 32 18.39 10.24 -16.19
N ASN A 33 19.29 10.75 -15.35
CA ASN A 33 19.04 11.92 -14.51
C ASN A 33 17.76 11.80 -13.65
N ILE A 34 17.53 10.62 -13.07
CA ILE A 34 16.44 10.35 -12.15
C ILE A 34 16.90 10.70 -10.75
N LEU A 35 16.10 11.51 -10.05
CA LEU A 35 16.33 11.88 -8.65
C LEU A 35 15.14 11.47 -7.79
N LEU A 36 15.37 10.60 -6.81
CA LEU A 36 14.39 10.25 -5.79
C LEU A 36 14.78 10.90 -4.47
N LEU A 37 13.83 11.59 -3.84
CA LEU A 37 14.01 12.36 -2.60
C LEU A 37 13.16 11.78 -1.48
N GLU A 38 13.79 11.45 -0.35
CA GLU A 38 13.14 11.02 0.89
C GLU A 38 13.53 11.97 2.03
N ARG A 39 12.55 12.44 2.79
CA ARG A 39 12.79 13.36 3.91
C ARG A 39 13.37 12.67 5.15
N GLU A 40 13.02 11.41 5.36
CA GLU A 40 13.50 10.63 6.50
C GLU A 40 14.91 10.08 6.23
N SER A 41 15.59 9.58 7.28
CA SER A 41 16.94 9.03 7.17
C SER A 41 17.00 7.67 6.49
N PHE A 42 15.85 7.00 6.31
CA PHE A 42 15.74 5.69 5.66
C PHE A 42 14.58 5.68 4.68
N PHE A 43 14.75 4.94 3.58
CA PHE A 43 13.66 4.67 2.64
C PHE A 43 12.63 3.72 3.27
N GLY A 44 11.37 3.84 2.84
CA GLY A 44 10.31 2.94 3.25
C GLY A 44 9.73 3.16 4.66
N THR A 45 10.20 4.14 5.42
CA THR A 45 9.78 4.35 6.83
C THR A 45 8.42 5.02 7.01
N GLY A 46 7.81 5.50 5.93
CA GLY A 46 6.45 6.05 5.92
C GLY A 46 5.36 4.97 6.00
N ALA A 47 4.25 5.17 5.29
CA ALA A 47 3.12 4.22 5.25
C ALA A 47 3.55 2.79 4.85
N THR A 48 4.52 2.66 3.94
CA THR A 48 5.03 1.37 3.47
C THR A 48 5.62 0.52 4.60
N GLY A 49 6.55 1.04 5.38
CA GLY A 49 7.21 0.28 6.47
C GLY A 49 6.36 0.18 7.74
N ARG A 50 5.19 0.80 7.75
CA ARG A 50 4.23 0.75 8.87
C ARG A 50 3.01 -0.10 8.55
N CYS A 51 2.95 -0.74 7.38
CA CYS A 51 1.89 -1.65 7.02
C CYS A 51 2.11 -3.06 7.60
N ALA A 52 1.07 -3.88 7.55
CA ALA A 52 1.11 -5.27 8.03
C ALA A 52 1.75 -6.26 7.02
N GLY A 53 2.27 -5.79 5.89
CA GLY A 53 2.96 -6.64 4.90
C GLY A 53 2.06 -7.56 4.08
N GLY A 54 0.74 -7.41 4.16
CA GLY A 54 -0.22 -8.26 3.43
C GLY A 54 -0.18 -8.04 1.92
N ILE A 55 -0.21 -9.13 1.16
CA ILE A 55 -0.32 -9.16 -0.30
C ILE A 55 -1.48 -10.08 -0.70
N ARG A 56 -2.43 -9.58 -1.50
CA ARG A 56 -3.66 -10.31 -1.84
C ARG A 56 -4.23 -9.97 -3.21
N HIS A 57 -4.97 -10.91 -3.80
CA HIS A 57 -5.75 -10.76 -5.03
C HIS A 57 -7.21 -10.36 -4.77
N GLN A 58 -7.71 -10.57 -3.55
CA GLN A 58 -9.11 -10.48 -3.18
C GLN A 58 -9.61 -9.03 -3.08
N PHE A 59 -9.91 -8.41 -4.23
CA PHE A 59 -10.57 -7.11 -4.38
C PHE A 59 -11.90 -7.25 -5.10
N ASN A 60 -12.77 -6.22 -5.02
CA ASN A 60 -14.10 -6.24 -5.64
C ASN A 60 -14.21 -5.37 -6.91
N THR A 61 -13.14 -4.72 -7.32
CA THR A 61 -13.07 -3.98 -8.57
C THR A 61 -12.06 -4.59 -9.53
N GLU A 62 -12.38 -4.63 -10.81
CA GLU A 62 -11.54 -5.24 -11.84
C GLU A 62 -10.14 -4.60 -11.88
N VAL A 63 -10.06 -3.27 -11.77
CA VAL A 63 -8.78 -2.56 -11.80
C VAL A 63 -7.86 -3.00 -10.65
N ASN A 64 -8.38 -3.09 -9.41
CA ASN A 64 -7.59 -3.53 -8.27
C ASN A 64 -7.18 -5.00 -8.38
N ILE A 65 -8.05 -5.87 -8.89
CA ILE A 65 -7.72 -7.28 -9.14
C ILE A 65 -6.57 -7.37 -10.15
N ARG A 66 -6.65 -6.67 -11.28
CA ARG A 66 -5.60 -6.67 -12.31
C ARG A 66 -4.28 -6.08 -11.83
N LEU A 67 -4.34 -4.97 -11.08
CA LEU A 67 -3.16 -4.39 -10.45
C LEU A 67 -2.50 -5.40 -9.51
N SER A 68 -3.28 -6.05 -8.65
CA SER A 68 -2.75 -7.03 -7.71
C SER A 68 -2.18 -8.26 -8.41
N GLN A 69 -2.85 -8.82 -9.42
CA GLN A 69 -2.32 -9.96 -10.20
C GLN A 69 -0.94 -9.65 -10.79
N LYS A 70 -0.81 -8.47 -11.44
CA LYS A 70 0.47 -8.06 -12.03
C LYS A 70 1.53 -7.77 -10.96
N SER A 71 1.13 -7.11 -9.88
CA SER A 71 2.05 -6.75 -8.80
C SER A 71 2.58 -7.98 -8.04
N LEU A 72 1.71 -8.93 -7.71
CA LEU A 72 2.12 -10.15 -7.01
C LEU A 72 3.06 -11.00 -7.89
N SER A 73 2.78 -11.09 -9.20
CA SER A 73 3.72 -11.70 -10.15
C SER A 73 5.09 -11.01 -10.16
N MET A 74 5.13 -9.66 -10.07
CA MET A 74 6.39 -8.90 -9.99
C MET A 74 7.09 -9.11 -8.63
N ILE A 75 6.33 -9.26 -7.55
CA ILE A 75 6.90 -9.58 -6.22
C ILE A 75 7.51 -10.98 -6.22
N ASP A 76 6.86 -11.96 -6.86
CA ASP A 76 7.38 -13.32 -7.01
C ASP A 76 8.69 -13.36 -7.83
N SER A 77 8.83 -12.51 -8.87
CA SER A 77 10.05 -12.41 -9.70
C SER A 77 11.06 -11.37 -9.22
N LEU A 78 10.81 -10.69 -8.09
CA LEU A 78 11.63 -9.55 -7.64
C LEU A 78 13.11 -9.90 -7.47
N GLU A 79 13.41 -11.09 -6.96
CA GLU A 79 14.78 -11.55 -6.75
C GLU A 79 15.53 -11.76 -8.07
N GLU A 80 14.84 -12.31 -9.08
CA GLU A 80 15.42 -12.47 -10.42
C GLU A 80 15.71 -11.12 -11.07
N GLU A 81 14.81 -10.14 -10.90
CA GLU A 81 14.95 -8.81 -11.49
C GLU A 81 15.96 -7.92 -10.77
N THR A 82 15.97 -7.98 -9.43
CA THR A 82 16.71 -7.02 -8.61
C THR A 82 17.88 -7.62 -7.84
N GLY A 83 18.00 -8.94 -7.77
CA GLY A 83 19.00 -9.65 -6.95
C GLY A 83 18.69 -9.63 -5.45
N GLN A 84 17.46 -9.22 -5.03
CA GLN A 84 17.05 -9.17 -3.64
C GLN A 84 15.64 -9.75 -3.46
N SER A 85 15.49 -10.66 -2.49
CA SER A 85 14.24 -11.34 -2.19
C SER A 85 13.22 -10.40 -1.52
N ALA A 86 11.95 -10.59 -1.87
CA ALA A 86 10.80 -9.95 -1.20
C ALA A 86 10.41 -10.64 0.12
N LEU A 87 11.07 -11.75 0.48
CA LEU A 87 10.73 -12.59 1.63
C LEU A 87 9.25 -12.97 1.67
N VAL A 88 8.72 -13.43 0.53
CA VAL A 88 7.32 -13.81 0.38
C VAL A 88 7.00 -15.06 1.19
N ARG A 89 5.86 -15.01 1.89
CA ARG A 89 5.26 -16.15 2.56
C ARG A 89 3.81 -16.32 2.12
N LYS A 90 3.55 -17.31 1.27
CA LYS A 90 2.20 -17.67 0.80
C LYS A 90 1.49 -18.50 1.87
N CYS A 91 0.92 -17.81 2.86
CA CYS A 91 0.17 -18.44 3.95
C CYS A 91 -1.34 -18.46 3.72
N GLY A 92 -1.80 -17.87 2.61
CA GLY A 92 -3.19 -17.65 2.30
C GLY A 92 -3.80 -16.45 3.03
N TYR A 93 -4.92 -15.96 2.48
CA TYR A 93 -5.71 -14.85 3.04
C TYR A 93 -7.16 -15.30 3.21
N LEU A 94 -7.66 -15.26 4.45
CA LEU A 94 -9.00 -15.66 4.83
C LEU A 94 -9.82 -14.45 5.27
N PHE A 95 -10.85 -14.10 4.51
CA PHE A 95 -11.90 -13.21 4.98
C PHE A 95 -13.00 -14.01 5.65
N VAL A 96 -13.24 -13.74 6.92
CA VAL A 96 -14.31 -14.33 7.72
C VAL A 96 -15.51 -13.41 7.71
N LEU A 97 -16.67 -13.93 7.30
CA LEU A 97 -17.93 -13.21 7.22
C LEU A 97 -18.85 -13.66 8.35
N THR A 98 -19.30 -12.68 9.15
CA THR A 98 -20.22 -12.89 10.30
C THR A 98 -21.53 -12.13 10.15
N ALA A 99 -21.74 -11.42 9.04
CA ALA A 99 -22.95 -10.67 8.73
C ALA A 99 -23.49 -11.04 7.35
N GLU A 100 -24.79 -11.40 7.29
CA GLU A 100 -25.48 -11.82 6.07
C GLU A 100 -25.39 -10.78 4.92
N LYS A 101 -25.42 -9.50 5.25
CA LYS A 101 -25.30 -8.41 4.26
C LYS A 101 -24.03 -8.48 3.42
N ASP A 102 -22.94 -9.02 3.99
CA ASP A 102 -21.65 -9.09 3.34
C ASP A 102 -21.52 -10.31 2.40
N VAL A 103 -22.25 -11.40 2.71
CA VAL A 103 -22.21 -12.65 1.94
C VAL A 103 -22.51 -12.44 0.46
N SER A 104 -23.58 -11.71 0.14
CA SER A 104 -23.98 -11.48 -1.25
C SER A 104 -22.95 -10.66 -2.04
N VAL A 105 -22.30 -9.70 -1.38
CA VAL A 105 -21.24 -8.88 -1.98
C VAL A 105 -20.02 -9.73 -2.28
N PHE A 106 -19.58 -10.53 -1.30
CA PHE A 106 -18.41 -11.41 -1.47
C PHE A 106 -18.66 -12.51 -2.52
N GLN A 107 -19.85 -13.10 -2.58
CA GLN A 107 -20.21 -14.07 -3.62
C GLN A 107 -20.23 -13.46 -5.02
N LYS A 108 -20.68 -12.20 -5.17
CA LYS A 108 -20.61 -11.47 -6.43
C LYS A 108 -19.16 -11.18 -6.80
N THR A 109 -18.36 -10.73 -5.84
CA THR A 109 -16.92 -10.46 -6.00
C THR A 109 -16.16 -11.71 -6.42
N LEU A 110 -16.49 -12.86 -5.84
CA LEU A 110 -15.89 -14.15 -6.18
C LEU A 110 -16.10 -14.49 -7.68
N LYS A 111 -17.29 -14.26 -8.22
CA LYS A 111 -17.57 -14.47 -9.66
C LYS A 111 -16.71 -13.57 -10.53
N LEU A 112 -16.50 -12.30 -10.15
CA LEU A 112 -15.63 -11.39 -10.85
C LEU A 112 -14.17 -11.87 -10.79
N GLN A 113 -13.69 -12.25 -9.61
CA GLN A 113 -12.34 -12.77 -9.42
C GLN A 113 -12.10 -14.01 -10.30
N HIS A 114 -13.02 -14.97 -10.32
CA HIS A 114 -12.93 -16.15 -11.18
C HIS A 114 -12.92 -15.79 -12.66
N SER A 115 -13.74 -14.83 -13.10
CA SER A 115 -13.74 -14.38 -14.50
C SER A 115 -12.43 -13.73 -14.93
N LEU A 116 -11.64 -13.26 -13.97
CA LEU A 116 -10.31 -12.67 -14.16
C LEU A 116 -9.16 -13.64 -13.88
N GLY A 117 -9.47 -14.93 -13.60
CA GLY A 117 -8.48 -15.97 -13.37
C GLY A 117 -7.88 -15.98 -11.97
N VAL A 118 -8.55 -15.39 -10.97
CA VAL A 118 -8.15 -15.47 -9.56
C VAL A 118 -8.89 -16.63 -8.90
N ASN A 119 -8.16 -17.57 -8.31
CA ASN A 119 -8.69 -18.80 -7.74
C ASN A 119 -9.05 -18.65 -6.25
N THR A 120 -9.89 -17.68 -5.94
CA THR A 120 -10.43 -17.53 -4.57
C THR A 120 -11.54 -18.54 -4.34
N GLU A 121 -11.54 -19.20 -3.19
CA GLU A 121 -12.53 -20.19 -2.81
C GLU A 121 -13.57 -19.61 -1.84
N TRP A 122 -14.81 -20.07 -1.95
CA TRP A 122 -15.84 -19.87 -0.94
C TRP A 122 -15.76 -20.97 0.10
N LEU A 123 -15.70 -20.62 1.37
CA LEU A 123 -15.74 -21.54 2.50
C LEU A 123 -17.05 -21.41 3.28
N SER A 124 -17.62 -22.54 3.69
CA SER A 124 -18.69 -22.58 4.68
C SER A 124 -18.22 -22.11 6.06
N GLY A 125 -19.14 -21.80 6.96
CA GLY A 125 -18.78 -21.40 8.33
C GLY A 125 -17.96 -22.47 9.07
N ASP A 126 -18.21 -23.76 8.82
CA ASP A 126 -17.43 -24.86 9.43
C ASP A 126 -16.01 -24.94 8.88
N GLU A 127 -15.83 -24.75 7.58
CA GLU A 127 -14.50 -24.71 6.95
C GLU A 127 -13.70 -23.49 7.40
N VAL A 128 -14.37 -22.32 7.53
CA VAL A 128 -13.75 -21.12 8.09
C VAL A 128 -13.26 -21.35 9.51
N ARG A 129 -14.11 -21.94 10.40
CA ARG A 129 -13.74 -22.24 11.78
C ARG A 129 -12.53 -23.19 11.86
N LYS A 130 -12.45 -24.15 10.98
CA LYS A 130 -11.33 -25.11 10.91
C LYS A 130 -10.04 -24.44 10.42
N LEU A 131 -10.12 -23.62 9.36
CA LEU A 131 -8.96 -22.97 8.75
C LEU A 131 -8.42 -21.85 9.62
N ALA A 132 -9.30 -21.08 10.29
CA ALA A 132 -8.93 -19.98 11.16
C ALA A 132 -8.40 -20.43 12.53
N ALA A 133 -8.43 -21.72 12.87
CA ALA A 133 -7.96 -22.17 14.19
C ALA A 133 -6.50 -21.74 14.44
N PRO A 134 -6.19 -21.26 15.65
CA PRO A 134 -6.94 -21.28 16.90
C PRO A 134 -7.88 -20.08 17.15
N CYS A 135 -8.23 -19.28 16.13
CA CYS A 135 -9.25 -18.23 16.28
C CYS A 135 -10.62 -18.83 16.60
N PHE A 136 -11.44 -18.06 17.32
CA PHE A 136 -12.79 -18.43 17.73
C PHE A 136 -13.85 -17.62 16.98
N PHE A 137 -14.49 -18.25 15.98
CA PHE A 137 -15.54 -17.67 15.15
C PHE A 137 -16.85 -18.49 15.21
N PRO A 138 -17.54 -18.56 16.36
CA PRO A 138 -18.79 -19.32 16.47
C PRO A 138 -19.90 -18.76 15.57
N ASP A 139 -19.81 -17.49 15.23
CA ASP A 139 -20.71 -16.70 14.40
C ASP A 139 -20.33 -16.65 12.92
N ALA A 140 -19.31 -17.39 12.48
CA ALA A 140 -18.91 -17.44 11.08
C ALA A 140 -20.03 -18.05 10.21
N ILE A 141 -20.53 -17.28 9.24
CA ILE A 141 -21.51 -17.69 8.24
C ILE A 141 -20.81 -18.35 7.05
N GLY A 142 -19.66 -17.81 6.66
CA GLY A 142 -18.82 -18.27 5.58
C GLY A 142 -17.59 -17.37 5.42
N GLY A 143 -16.90 -17.54 4.32
CA GLY A 143 -15.70 -16.73 4.04
C GLY A 143 -15.14 -16.95 2.65
N THR A 144 -14.12 -16.17 2.31
CA THR A 144 -13.35 -16.37 1.09
C THR A 144 -11.88 -16.61 1.42
N PHE A 145 -11.26 -17.56 0.74
CA PHE A 145 -9.86 -17.91 0.93
C PHE A 145 -9.12 -17.95 -0.39
N ASN A 146 -7.92 -17.40 -0.43
CA ASN A 146 -7.03 -17.56 -1.57
C ASN A 146 -5.64 -17.98 -1.05
N ALA A 147 -5.19 -19.16 -1.45
CA ALA A 147 -3.92 -19.75 -1.00
C ALA A 147 -2.69 -19.05 -1.60
N ASP A 148 -2.83 -18.36 -2.74
CA ASP A 148 -1.74 -17.63 -3.39
C ASP A 148 -1.48 -16.27 -2.74
N ASP A 149 -2.38 -15.81 -1.88
CA ASP A 149 -2.24 -14.59 -1.07
C ASP A 149 -1.33 -14.85 0.14
N GLY A 150 -0.83 -13.79 0.77
CA GLY A 150 0.02 -13.96 1.95
C GLY A 150 0.68 -12.68 2.40
N LEU A 151 1.97 -12.76 2.68
CA LEU A 151 2.78 -11.69 3.24
C LEU A 151 4.07 -11.50 2.44
N ALA A 152 4.58 -10.28 2.42
CA ALA A 152 5.93 -9.97 1.94
C ALA A 152 6.54 -8.90 2.85
N ASP A 153 7.87 -8.79 2.87
CA ASP A 153 8.54 -7.78 3.69
C ASP A 153 8.61 -6.42 2.98
N PRO A 154 7.96 -5.38 3.55
CA PRO A 154 7.89 -4.08 2.89
C PRO A 154 9.25 -3.41 2.69
N ASN A 155 10.16 -3.56 3.66
CA ASN A 155 11.48 -2.92 3.59
C ASN A 155 12.37 -3.62 2.54
N SER A 156 12.30 -4.95 2.45
CA SER A 156 13.02 -5.73 1.44
C SER A 156 12.60 -5.33 0.03
N ILE A 157 11.31 -5.16 -0.24
CA ILE A 157 10.82 -4.71 -1.57
C ILE A 157 11.29 -3.29 -1.89
N VAL A 158 11.17 -2.35 -0.94
CA VAL A 158 11.65 -0.97 -1.16
C VAL A 158 13.15 -0.96 -1.45
N MET A 159 13.94 -1.66 -0.62
CA MET A 159 15.39 -1.67 -0.78
C MET A 159 15.85 -2.40 -2.03
N ALA A 160 15.12 -3.44 -2.46
CA ALA A 160 15.36 -4.11 -3.73
C ALA A 160 15.28 -3.12 -4.90
N TYR A 161 14.18 -2.35 -4.97
CA TYR A 161 14.00 -1.33 -6.00
C TYR A 161 15.00 -0.16 -5.89
N ILE A 162 15.25 0.37 -4.68
CA ILE A 162 16.23 1.47 -4.48
C ILE A 162 17.62 1.04 -4.93
N ASN A 163 18.08 -0.14 -4.51
CA ASN A 163 19.42 -0.62 -4.87
C ASN A 163 19.51 -0.92 -6.37
N ALA A 164 18.47 -1.47 -6.97
CA ALA A 164 18.42 -1.70 -8.41
C ALA A 164 18.39 -0.37 -9.19
N ALA A 165 17.58 0.61 -8.78
CA ALA A 165 17.55 1.94 -9.39
C ALA A 165 18.93 2.61 -9.36
N ARG A 166 19.62 2.54 -8.22
CA ARG A 166 21.01 3.06 -8.07
C ARG A 166 21.99 2.36 -8.99
N ARG A 167 21.91 1.03 -9.15
CA ARG A 167 22.76 0.28 -10.11
C ARG A 167 22.54 0.74 -11.55
N HIS A 168 21.32 1.17 -11.90
CA HIS A 168 20.99 1.72 -13.20
C HIS A 168 21.26 3.24 -13.33
N GLY A 169 21.82 3.88 -12.28
CA GLY A 169 22.29 5.25 -12.31
C GLY A 169 21.32 6.30 -11.75
N ALA A 170 20.21 5.91 -11.12
CA ALA A 170 19.36 6.83 -10.39
C ALA A 170 20.03 7.36 -9.12
N VAL A 171 19.84 8.64 -8.82
CA VAL A 171 20.27 9.26 -7.57
C VAL A 171 19.11 9.17 -6.57
N CYS A 172 19.32 8.47 -5.45
CA CYS A 172 18.32 8.32 -4.39
C CYS A 172 18.90 8.88 -3.10
N LEU A 173 18.30 9.97 -2.58
CA LEU A 173 18.75 10.70 -1.40
C LEU A 173 17.75 10.56 -0.26
N THR A 174 18.28 10.35 0.95
CA THR A 174 17.56 10.49 2.24
C THR A 174 17.93 11.80 2.91
N ASP A 175 17.29 12.14 4.03
CA ASP A 175 17.50 13.39 4.76
C ASP A 175 17.33 14.64 3.86
N CYS A 176 16.45 14.53 2.86
CA CYS A 176 16.20 15.57 1.87
C CYS A 176 14.70 15.90 1.79
N SER A 177 14.25 16.85 2.59
CA SER A 177 12.87 17.32 2.56
C SER A 177 12.63 18.22 1.36
N VAL A 178 11.51 18.00 0.67
CA VAL A 178 11.01 18.91 -0.35
C VAL A 178 10.17 19.99 0.34
N ASN A 179 10.52 21.25 0.12
CA ASN A 179 9.92 22.41 0.75
C ASN A 179 8.99 23.18 -0.19
N GLY A 180 9.08 22.94 -1.51
CA GLY A 180 8.27 23.64 -2.47
C GLY A 180 8.50 23.18 -3.93
N ILE A 181 7.53 23.49 -4.79
CA ILE A 181 7.58 23.24 -6.23
C ILE A 181 7.28 24.54 -6.95
N GLU A 182 8.22 25.01 -7.78
CA GLU A 182 8.04 26.21 -8.61
C GLU A 182 7.32 25.81 -9.90
N VAL A 183 6.19 26.49 -10.15
CA VAL A 183 5.36 26.32 -11.35
C VAL A 183 5.28 27.66 -12.09
N GLU A 184 5.66 27.68 -13.36
CA GLU A 184 5.53 28.84 -14.23
C GLU A 184 4.68 28.51 -15.44
N LYS A 185 3.71 29.35 -15.75
CA LYS A 185 2.79 29.16 -16.89
C LYS A 185 2.17 27.77 -16.92
N ASN A 186 1.74 27.30 -15.74
CA ASN A 186 1.15 25.96 -15.53
C ASN A 186 2.08 24.78 -15.83
N LYS A 187 3.41 24.94 -15.73
CA LYS A 187 4.40 23.90 -15.92
C LYS A 187 5.36 23.86 -14.73
N VAL A 188 5.75 22.65 -14.30
CA VAL A 188 6.82 22.45 -13.32
C VAL A 188 8.13 23.02 -13.84
N ARG A 189 8.90 23.70 -12.97
CA ARG A 189 10.21 24.26 -13.27
C ARG A 189 11.30 23.83 -12.31
N LYS A 190 11.00 23.85 -11.00
CA LYS A 190 12.00 23.53 -9.98
C LYS A 190 11.35 22.86 -8.78
N VAL A 191 12.19 22.11 -8.07
CA VAL A 191 11.89 21.55 -6.76
C VAL A 191 12.86 22.16 -5.75
N HIS A 192 12.30 22.78 -4.71
CA HIS A 192 13.06 23.35 -3.59
C HIS A 192 13.17 22.32 -2.48
N THR A 193 14.39 22.07 -2.01
CA THR A 193 14.67 21.08 -0.97
C THR A 193 15.46 21.66 0.18
N SER A 194 15.58 20.93 1.29
CA SER A 194 16.46 21.28 2.40
C SER A 194 17.95 21.34 2.02
N LEU A 195 18.36 20.72 0.90
CA LEU A 195 19.73 20.67 0.43
C LEU A 195 20.02 21.63 -0.73
N GLY A 196 19.00 22.31 -1.27
CA GLY A 196 19.12 23.23 -2.41
C GLY A 196 17.97 23.08 -3.39
N THR A 197 18.16 23.63 -4.60
CA THR A 197 17.14 23.65 -5.65
C THR A 197 17.56 22.78 -6.83
N VAL A 198 16.61 22.03 -7.39
CA VAL A 198 16.78 21.18 -8.57
C VAL A 198 15.86 21.68 -9.69
N GLU A 199 16.41 21.95 -10.86
CA GLU A 199 15.63 22.26 -12.06
C GLU A 199 15.10 20.96 -12.67
N THR A 200 13.80 20.92 -12.96
CA THR A 200 13.14 19.77 -13.58
C THR A 200 11.84 20.19 -14.26
N GLU A 201 11.44 19.46 -15.27
CA GLU A 201 10.13 19.61 -15.90
C GLU A 201 9.15 18.47 -15.55
N THR A 202 9.62 17.46 -14.82
CA THR A 202 8.76 16.31 -14.42
C THR A 202 8.93 15.99 -12.95
N VAL A 203 7.82 16.01 -12.22
CA VAL A 203 7.72 15.62 -10.81
C VAL A 203 6.70 14.51 -10.66
N VAL A 204 7.07 13.46 -9.92
CA VAL A 204 6.14 12.42 -9.45
C VAL A 204 5.92 12.61 -7.95
N ASN A 205 4.70 12.95 -7.57
CA ASN A 205 4.29 13.02 -6.17
C ASN A 205 3.86 11.64 -5.68
N ALA A 206 4.79 10.94 -5.02
CA ALA A 206 4.62 9.65 -4.35
C ALA A 206 4.71 9.79 -2.82
N CYS A 207 4.27 10.96 -2.29
CA CYS A 207 4.40 11.31 -0.87
C CYS A 207 3.33 10.68 0.03
N GLY A 208 2.53 9.75 -0.49
CA GLY A 208 1.52 9.04 0.28
C GLY A 208 0.57 10.01 1.02
N PRO A 209 0.41 9.87 2.34
CA PRO A 209 -0.52 10.70 3.13
C PRO A 209 -0.24 12.21 3.09
N TRP A 210 0.95 12.62 2.67
CA TRP A 210 1.35 14.04 2.57
C TRP A 210 1.19 14.62 1.16
N SER A 211 0.71 13.83 0.20
CA SER A 211 0.59 14.25 -1.20
C SER A 211 -0.27 15.50 -1.40
N ALA A 212 -1.34 15.65 -0.60
CA ALA A 212 -2.24 16.81 -0.68
C ALA A 212 -1.56 18.15 -0.37
N PHE A 213 -0.47 18.16 0.41
CA PHE A 213 0.30 19.36 0.70
C PHE A 213 0.80 20.04 -0.58
N PHE A 214 1.42 19.26 -1.47
CA PHE A 214 2.00 19.79 -2.71
C PHE A 214 0.95 20.27 -3.70
N GLY A 215 -0.24 19.66 -3.75
CA GLY A 215 -1.34 20.15 -4.58
C GLY A 215 -1.77 21.55 -4.18
N LYS A 216 -1.99 21.78 -2.89
CA LYS A 216 -2.37 23.11 -2.38
C LYS A 216 -1.32 24.17 -2.68
N GLU A 217 -0.04 23.82 -2.57
CA GLU A 217 1.07 24.73 -2.84
C GLU A 217 1.11 25.18 -4.30
N ILE A 218 0.81 24.30 -5.25
CA ILE A 218 0.83 24.60 -6.68
C ILE A 218 -0.57 24.89 -7.27
N GLY A 219 -1.56 25.10 -6.42
CA GLY A 219 -2.83 25.73 -6.76
C GLY A 219 -3.98 24.80 -7.14
N PHE A 220 -3.95 23.50 -6.78
CA PHE A 220 -5.09 22.59 -6.93
C PHE A 220 -5.23 21.62 -5.76
N GLU A 221 -6.42 21.05 -5.59
CA GLU A 221 -6.72 20.11 -4.51
C GLU A 221 -6.42 18.68 -4.94
N ILE A 222 -5.64 17.95 -4.12
CA ILE A 222 -5.48 16.51 -4.24
C ILE A 222 -6.36 15.88 -3.16
N PRO A 223 -7.41 15.10 -3.52
CA PRO A 223 -8.37 14.56 -2.56
C PRO A 223 -7.82 13.32 -1.85
N VAL A 224 -6.72 13.51 -1.14
CA VAL A 224 -6.05 12.50 -0.30
C VAL A 224 -6.02 12.99 1.13
N SER A 225 -6.49 12.17 2.04
CA SER A 225 -6.55 12.47 3.47
C SER A 225 -5.80 11.43 4.30
N PRO A 226 -4.90 11.86 5.22
CA PRO A 226 -4.24 10.96 6.14
C PRO A 226 -5.21 10.43 7.19
N LEU A 227 -5.19 9.11 7.42
CA LEU A 227 -5.99 8.45 8.44
C LEU A 227 -5.15 7.44 9.23
N ARG A 228 -5.08 7.62 10.56
CA ARG A 228 -4.31 6.72 11.42
C ARG A 228 -4.89 5.32 11.43
N ARG A 229 -3.99 4.34 11.32
CA ARG A 229 -4.21 2.92 11.61
C ARG A 229 -3.11 2.44 12.55
N GLN A 230 -3.43 1.52 13.43
CA GLN A 230 -2.45 0.99 14.36
C GLN A 230 -2.59 -0.53 14.53
N TRP A 231 -1.48 -1.15 14.87
CA TRP A 231 -1.38 -2.57 15.14
C TRP A 231 -0.39 -2.83 16.28
N PHE A 232 -0.48 -4.02 16.85
CA PHE A 232 0.50 -4.52 17.80
C PHE A 232 1.03 -5.89 17.40
N VAL A 233 2.21 -6.23 17.90
CA VAL A 233 2.83 -7.56 17.81
C VAL A 233 2.97 -8.11 19.20
N THR A 234 2.61 -9.38 19.39
CA THR A 234 2.73 -10.07 20.67
C THR A 234 4.11 -10.64 20.89
N GLU A 235 4.38 -11.05 22.11
CA GLU A 235 5.45 -11.98 22.45
C GLU A 235 5.18 -13.36 21.81
N ASN A 236 6.07 -14.31 22.06
CA ASN A 236 5.96 -15.66 21.51
C ASN A 236 4.67 -16.36 21.95
N ILE A 237 3.98 -16.97 20.97
CA ILE A 237 2.80 -17.82 21.16
C ILE A 237 3.13 -19.21 20.59
N PRO A 238 3.62 -20.15 21.41
CA PRO A 238 4.04 -21.47 20.93
C PRO A 238 2.92 -22.28 20.25
N GLU A 239 1.67 -22.06 20.67
CA GLU A 239 0.49 -22.74 20.16
C GLU A 239 0.02 -22.22 18.79
N LEU A 240 0.57 -21.10 18.30
CA LEU A 240 0.19 -20.55 17.00
C LEU A 240 0.80 -21.41 15.86
N PRO A 241 -0.03 -21.98 14.96
CA PRO A 241 0.47 -22.80 13.86
C PRO A 241 1.44 -22.03 12.95
N VAL A 242 2.45 -22.73 12.43
CA VAL A 242 3.38 -22.13 11.44
C VAL A 242 2.65 -21.69 10.19
N GLU A 243 1.72 -22.53 9.71
CA GLU A 243 0.90 -22.28 8.51
C GLU A 243 -0.38 -21.48 8.81
N PHE A 244 -0.34 -20.61 9.83
CA PHE A 244 -1.47 -19.75 10.15
C PHE A 244 -1.70 -18.72 9.04
N PRO A 245 -2.91 -18.65 8.43
CA PRO A 245 -3.20 -17.71 7.35
C PRO A 245 -3.29 -16.27 7.87
N PHE A 246 -3.34 -15.31 6.94
CA PHE A 246 -3.79 -13.97 7.26
C PHE A 246 -5.31 -14.00 7.42
N VAL A 247 -5.82 -13.84 8.64
CA VAL A 247 -7.24 -13.94 8.97
C VAL A 247 -7.83 -12.55 9.19
N ILE A 248 -8.95 -12.26 8.55
CA ILE A 248 -9.68 -11.00 8.70
C ILE A 248 -11.11 -11.28 9.16
N ASP A 249 -11.50 -10.79 10.34
CA ASP A 249 -12.91 -10.58 10.70
C ASP A 249 -13.41 -9.34 9.99
N PHE A 250 -14.10 -9.53 8.86
CA PHE A 250 -14.47 -8.42 7.99
C PHE A 250 -15.41 -7.43 8.68
N SER A 251 -16.37 -7.92 9.47
CA SER A 251 -17.36 -7.08 10.16
C SER A 251 -16.75 -6.15 11.20
N LYS A 252 -15.60 -6.52 11.75
CA LYS A 252 -14.88 -5.75 12.78
C LYS A 252 -13.67 -5.01 12.22
N SER A 253 -13.32 -5.22 10.95
CA SER A 253 -12.06 -4.79 10.37
C SER A 253 -10.85 -5.19 11.24
N LEU A 254 -10.94 -6.36 11.87
CA LEU A 254 -9.94 -6.94 12.76
C LEU A 254 -9.18 -8.02 12.02
N TYR A 255 -7.85 -7.98 12.08
CA TYR A 255 -7.04 -8.96 11.39
C TYR A 255 -5.90 -9.51 12.24
N PHE A 256 -5.46 -10.70 11.85
CA PHE A 256 -4.36 -11.44 12.46
C PHE A 256 -3.47 -12.07 11.41
N HIS A 257 -2.19 -12.08 11.66
CA HIS A 257 -1.26 -12.97 10.97
C HIS A 257 -0.08 -13.32 11.88
N ARG A 258 0.59 -14.41 11.57
CA ARG A 258 1.81 -14.78 12.29
C ARG A 258 2.92 -13.80 11.96
N GLU A 259 3.55 -13.23 13.00
CA GLU A 259 4.71 -12.36 12.88
C GLU A 259 5.87 -12.94 13.70
N ALA A 260 6.88 -13.45 13.00
CA ALA A 260 7.96 -14.24 13.61
C ALA A 260 7.40 -15.38 14.48
N SER A 261 7.65 -15.37 15.80
CA SER A 261 7.13 -16.36 16.75
C SER A 261 5.84 -15.92 17.44
N GLY A 262 5.39 -14.70 17.22
CA GLY A 262 4.17 -14.12 17.79
C GLY A 262 3.09 -13.88 16.74
N LEU A 263 2.16 -12.99 17.07
CA LEU A 263 1.04 -12.60 16.24
C LEU A 263 1.03 -11.08 16.06
N LEU A 264 0.87 -10.62 14.81
CA LEU A 264 0.47 -9.24 14.55
C LEU A 264 -1.05 -9.15 14.51
N SER A 265 -1.63 -8.17 15.20
CA SER A 265 -3.05 -7.84 15.15
C SER A 265 -3.25 -6.36 14.87
N GLY A 266 -4.18 -6.04 13.98
CA GLY A 266 -4.65 -4.69 13.71
C GLY A 266 -6.16 -4.64 13.65
N MET A 267 -6.74 -3.47 13.99
CA MET A 267 -8.17 -3.22 13.91
C MET A 267 -8.45 -1.77 13.53
N SER A 268 -9.31 -1.56 12.53
CA SER A 268 -9.66 -0.22 12.06
C SER A 268 -10.68 0.46 12.96
N ASN A 269 -10.31 1.63 13.51
CA ASN A 269 -11.25 2.50 14.21
C ASN A 269 -12.13 3.24 13.18
N GLN A 270 -13.42 2.92 13.13
CA GLN A 270 -14.36 3.55 12.20
C GLN A 270 -14.63 5.03 12.54
N ASN A 271 -14.38 5.43 13.79
CA ASN A 271 -14.55 6.82 14.26
C ASN A 271 -13.23 7.62 14.23
N GLN A 272 -12.17 7.06 13.63
CA GLN A 272 -10.88 7.75 13.54
C GLN A 272 -11.01 9.04 12.75
N LYS A 273 -10.61 10.15 13.35
CA LYS A 273 -10.59 11.45 12.68
C LYS A 273 -9.43 11.52 11.67
N ILE A 274 -9.68 12.19 10.55
CA ILE A 274 -8.66 12.55 9.58
C ILE A 274 -7.59 13.40 10.28
N GLY A 275 -6.32 13.08 10.04
CA GLY A 275 -5.17 13.78 10.61
C GLY A 275 -3.88 12.96 10.45
N ALA A 276 -2.75 13.66 10.57
CA ALA A 276 -1.41 13.07 10.38
C ALA A 276 -0.74 12.60 11.69
N ASP A 277 -1.51 12.50 12.78
CA ASP A 277 -1.01 11.99 14.05
C ASP A 277 -0.70 10.48 13.93
N GLN A 278 0.50 10.08 14.31
CA GLN A 278 0.99 8.71 14.30
C GLN A 278 1.33 8.20 15.72
N SER A 279 0.83 8.86 16.74
CA SER A 279 0.90 8.33 18.11
C SER A 279 -0.05 7.15 18.30
N ILE A 280 0.25 6.28 19.25
CA ILE A 280 -0.65 5.19 19.63
C ILE A 280 -1.86 5.77 20.37
N ASP A 281 -3.06 5.44 19.90
CA ASP A 281 -4.31 5.72 20.60
C ASP A 281 -4.54 4.62 21.64
N GLN A 282 -4.25 4.92 22.90
CA GLN A 282 -4.32 3.95 24.00
C GLN A 282 -5.76 3.51 24.28
N GLU A 283 -6.73 4.42 24.15
CA GLU A 283 -8.14 4.09 24.37
C GLU A 283 -8.66 3.11 23.30
N TRP A 284 -8.31 3.38 22.06
CA TRP A 284 -8.62 2.46 20.95
C TRP A 284 -7.86 1.14 21.06
N GLU A 285 -6.60 1.17 21.50
CA GLU A 285 -5.81 -0.06 21.70
C GLU A 285 -6.48 -1.02 22.68
N MET A 286 -7.07 -0.51 23.78
CA MET A 286 -7.79 -1.37 24.73
C MET A 286 -9.00 -2.05 24.08
N GLN A 287 -9.80 -1.32 23.30
CA GLN A 287 -10.93 -1.89 22.56
C GLN A 287 -10.47 -2.92 21.53
N HIS A 288 -9.35 -2.65 20.84
CA HIS A 288 -8.74 -3.59 19.90
C HIS A 288 -8.27 -4.86 20.62
N ILE A 289 -7.58 -4.77 21.76
CA ILE A 289 -7.12 -5.93 22.54
C ILE A 289 -8.32 -6.77 22.98
N GLU A 290 -9.38 -6.17 23.52
CA GLU A 290 -10.61 -6.89 23.92
C GLU A 290 -11.22 -7.65 22.74
N ALA A 291 -11.36 -7.01 21.59
CA ALA A 291 -11.87 -7.65 20.38
C ALA A 291 -10.95 -8.77 19.87
N ALA A 292 -9.64 -8.54 19.94
CA ALA A 292 -8.63 -9.51 19.53
C ALA A 292 -8.63 -10.76 20.43
N VAL A 293 -8.69 -10.59 21.76
CA VAL A 293 -8.77 -11.70 22.72
C VAL A 293 -10.07 -12.49 22.53
N ALA A 294 -11.19 -11.81 22.26
CA ALA A 294 -12.45 -12.50 22.00
C ALA A 294 -12.39 -13.40 20.74
N ARG A 295 -11.62 -13.02 19.73
CA ARG A 295 -11.42 -13.81 18.49
C ARG A 295 -10.23 -14.75 18.54
N MET A 296 -9.23 -14.46 19.34
CA MET A 296 -8.01 -15.27 19.53
C MET A 296 -7.70 -15.38 21.03
N PRO A 297 -8.33 -16.32 21.75
CA PRO A 297 -8.17 -16.43 23.21
C PRO A 297 -6.73 -16.64 23.69
N LEU A 298 -5.85 -17.20 22.85
CA LEU A 298 -4.42 -17.34 23.15
C LEU A 298 -3.74 -16.01 23.50
N LEU A 299 -4.25 -14.89 22.97
CA LEU A 299 -3.73 -13.55 23.24
C LEU A 299 -3.88 -13.13 24.70
N GLY A 300 -4.86 -13.68 25.43
CA GLY A 300 -5.07 -13.37 26.85
C GLY A 300 -3.89 -13.73 27.77
N ASN A 301 -3.00 -14.59 27.30
CA ASN A 301 -1.81 -15.04 28.05
C ASN A 301 -0.49 -14.50 27.45
N SER A 302 -0.56 -13.63 26.46
CA SER A 302 0.65 -13.11 25.78
C SER A 302 0.86 -11.62 26.05
N GLY A 303 2.11 -11.22 26.27
CA GLY A 303 2.50 -9.81 26.32
C GLY A 303 2.51 -9.15 24.94
N ILE A 304 2.48 -7.82 24.91
CA ILE A 304 2.67 -7.03 23.68
C ILE A 304 4.15 -6.61 23.59
N LYS A 305 4.81 -7.10 22.53
CA LYS A 305 6.23 -6.84 22.27
C LYS A 305 6.46 -5.50 21.55
N ALA A 306 5.59 -5.16 20.60
CA ALA A 306 5.72 -3.94 19.81
C ALA A 306 4.36 -3.37 19.44
N ARG A 307 4.33 -2.05 19.20
CA ARG A 307 3.18 -1.28 18.73
C ARG A 307 3.62 -0.35 17.63
N GLN A 308 2.78 -0.14 16.66
CA GLN A 308 3.04 0.85 15.62
C GLN A 308 1.75 1.49 15.14
N ALA A 309 1.83 2.79 14.83
CA ALA A 309 0.79 3.50 14.10
C ALA A 309 1.36 4.01 12.77
N GLY A 310 0.56 3.89 11.72
CA GLY A 310 0.84 4.39 10.39
C GLY A 310 -0.34 5.20 9.85
N LEU A 311 -0.17 5.76 8.66
CA LEU A 311 -1.22 6.53 8.01
C LEU A 311 -1.67 5.84 6.73
N TYR A 312 -2.98 5.62 6.60
CA TYR A 312 -3.60 5.42 5.31
C TYR A 312 -3.66 6.76 4.57
N GLU A 313 -3.66 6.70 3.27
CA GLU A 313 -3.85 7.82 2.35
C GLU A 313 -5.20 7.65 1.65
N LEU A 314 -6.27 8.11 2.33
CA LEU A 314 -7.64 7.89 1.85
C LEU A 314 -7.98 8.80 0.68
N THR A 315 -8.60 8.22 -0.35
CA THR A 315 -9.37 8.92 -1.38
C THR A 315 -10.87 8.72 -1.16
N PRO A 316 -11.74 9.55 -1.75
CA PRO A 316 -13.20 9.43 -1.59
C PRO A 316 -13.80 8.09 -2.04
N ASP A 317 -13.14 7.39 -2.95
CA ASP A 317 -13.60 6.11 -3.53
C ASP A 317 -12.67 4.93 -3.19
N ALA A 318 -11.68 5.18 -2.33
CA ALA A 318 -10.68 4.22 -1.90
C ALA A 318 -9.82 3.62 -3.04
N HIS A 319 -9.77 4.29 -4.18
CA HIS A 319 -8.87 3.95 -5.29
C HIS A 319 -7.74 4.96 -5.43
N PRO A 320 -6.54 4.54 -5.90
CA PRO A 320 -5.42 5.45 -6.07
C PRO A 320 -5.67 6.48 -7.17
N ILE A 321 -4.85 7.51 -7.16
CA ILE A 321 -4.73 8.50 -8.23
C ILE A 321 -3.40 8.25 -8.93
N ILE A 322 -3.46 7.88 -10.21
CA ILE A 322 -2.27 7.53 -10.99
C ILE A 322 -2.30 8.29 -12.32
N GLY A 323 -1.33 9.16 -12.53
CA GLY A 323 -1.18 9.85 -13.80
C GLY A 323 -0.99 11.36 -13.71
N PRO A 324 -1.15 12.07 -14.83
CA PRO A 324 -0.96 13.52 -14.92
C PRO A 324 -2.03 14.29 -14.14
N THR A 325 -1.72 15.55 -13.87
CA THR A 325 -2.60 16.52 -13.23
C THR A 325 -2.87 17.70 -14.17
N PRO A 326 -3.70 18.68 -13.75
CA PRO A 326 -3.85 19.92 -14.50
C PRO A 326 -2.56 20.73 -14.66
N VAL A 327 -1.55 20.50 -13.82
CA VAL A 327 -0.23 21.15 -13.93
C VAL A 327 0.68 20.27 -14.78
N GLU A 328 1.14 20.80 -15.92
CA GLU A 328 2.02 20.09 -16.84
C GLU A 328 3.33 19.67 -16.15
N GLY A 329 3.69 18.40 -16.30
CA GLY A 329 4.87 17.81 -15.68
C GLY A 329 4.68 17.39 -14.22
N PHE A 330 3.52 17.60 -13.60
CA PHE A 330 3.23 17.12 -12.26
C PHE A 330 2.33 15.89 -12.28
N HIS A 331 2.84 14.76 -11.80
CA HIS A 331 2.15 13.47 -11.81
C HIS A 331 1.83 13.01 -10.38
N LEU A 332 0.71 12.32 -10.20
CA LEU A 332 0.30 11.71 -8.94
C LEU A 332 0.47 10.20 -8.96
N LEU A 333 0.98 9.67 -7.86
CA LEU A 333 1.05 8.25 -7.56
C LEU A 333 0.76 8.06 -6.06
N THR A 334 -0.51 8.15 -5.67
CA THR A 334 -0.94 8.30 -4.27
C THR A 334 -2.40 7.88 -4.07
N GLY A 335 -2.87 7.84 -2.82
CA GLY A 335 -4.27 7.63 -2.50
C GLY A 335 -4.71 6.17 -2.43
N PHE A 336 -3.83 5.26 -2.07
CA PHE A 336 -4.06 3.80 -2.11
C PHE A 336 -4.92 3.24 -0.98
N SER A 337 -5.38 4.05 -0.04
CA SER A 337 -6.40 3.70 0.96
C SER A 337 -6.15 2.36 1.70
N GLY A 338 -4.89 2.04 2.01
CA GLY A 338 -4.49 0.85 2.77
C GLY A 338 -3.96 -0.33 1.94
N HIS A 339 -4.06 -0.31 0.60
CA HIS A 339 -3.57 -1.41 -0.26
C HIS A 339 -2.38 -1.03 -1.15
N GLY A 340 -1.74 0.11 -0.90
CA GLY A 340 -0.62 0.60 -1.70
C GLY A 340 0.61 -0.31 -1.68
N PHE A 341 0.95 -0.90 -0.55
CA PHE A 341 2.14 -1.75 -0.46
C PHE A 341 2.13 -2.84 -1.54
N MET A 342 1.09 -3.64 -1.57
CA MET A 342 0.97 -4.77 -2.51
C MET A 342 0.86 -4.36 -3.98
N GLN A 343 0.40 -3.15 -4.28
CA GLN A 343 0.25 -2.63 -5.64
C GLN A 343 1.42 -1.75 -6.09
N GLY A 344 2.34 -1.40 -5.18
CA GLY A 344 3.48 -0.53 -5.45
C GLY A 344 4.37 -0.96 -6.62
N PRO A 345 4.75 -2.25 -6.72
CA PRO A 345 5.53 -2.75 -7.86
C PRO A 345 4.95 -2.38 -9.22
N ILE A 346 3.72 -2.75 -9.48
CA ILE A 346 3.06 -2.47 -10.77
C ILE A 346 2.78 -0.99 -10.96
N CYS A 347 2.35 -0.27 -9.91
CA CYS A 347 1.99 1.14 -10.05
C CYS A 347 3.20 2.03 -10.35
N GLY A 348 4.39 1.71 -9.80
CA GLY A 348 5.63 2.37 -10.22
C GLY A 348 6.01 2.08 -11.67
N LYS A 349 5.79 0.86 -12.16
CA LYS A 349 5.97 0.51 -13.58
C LYS A 349 5.01 1.30 -14.47
N LEU A 350 3.74 1.38 -14.11
CA LEU A 350 2.74 2.14 -14.87
C LEU A 350 3.06 3.64 -14.91
N MET A 351 3.58 4.20 -13.81
CA MET A 351 4.06 5.58 -13.80
C MET A 351 5.25 5.78 -14.74
N ALA A 352 6.19 4.83 -14.77
CA ALA A 352 7.29 4.89 -15.74
C ALA A 352 6.80 4.79 -17.20
N GLU A 353 5.79 3.97 -17.49
CA GLU A 353 5.15 3.90 -18.80
C GLU A 353 4.48 5.24 -19.18
N ILE A 354 3.76 5.86 -18.24
CA ILE A 354 3.13 7.18 -18.48
C ILE A 354 4.18 8.23 -18.82
N ILE A 355 5.30 8.27 -18.10
CA ILE A 355 6.36 9.27 -18.31
C ILE A 355 7.09 9.02 -19.63
N LEU A 356 7.42 7.77 -19.96
CA LEU A 356 8.24 7.43 -21.12
C LEU A 356 7.45 7.25 -22.41
N ASP A 357 6.24 6.68 -22.30
CA ASP A 357 5.42 6.25 -23.45
C ASP A 357 4.14 7.10 -23.60
N GLY A 358 3.91 8.05 -22.67
CA GLY A 358 2.72 8.91 -22.64
C GLY A 358 1.44 8.22 -22.13
N LYS A 359 1.47 6.91 -21.84
CA LYS A 359 0.31 6.16 -21.32
C LYS A 359 0.72 4.88 -20.62
N ALA A 360 -0.10 4.43 -19.67
CA ALA A 360 -0.01 3.10 -19.09
C ALA A 360 -0.44 2.05 -20.12
N SER A 361 0.31 0.96 -20.26
CA SER A 361 0.07 -0.10 -21.23
C SER A 361 -0.08 -1.48 -20.61
N THR A 362 0.56 -1.72 -19.47
CA THR A 362 0.55 -3.04 -18.80
C THR A 362 -0.81 -3.35 -18.16
N VAL A 363 -1.49 -2.35 -17.58
CA VAL A 363 -2.85 -2.43 -17.05
C VAL A 363 -3.59 -1.16 -17.45
N ASP A 364 -4.86 -1.30 -17.87
CA ASP A 364 -5.73 -0.15 -18.09
C ASP A 364 -6.12 0.48 -16.75
N ILE A 365 -5.61 1.68 -16.52
CA ILE A 365 -5.88 2.50 -15.33
C ILE A 365 -6.58 3.81 -15.67
N SER A 366 -7.19 3.91 -16.84
CA SER A 366 -7.89 5.12 -17.31
C SER A 366 -8.94 5.62 -16.33
N MET A 367 -9.54 4.71 -15.55
CA MET A 367 -10.51 5.03 -14.52
C MET A 367 -9.90 5.59 -13.22
N LEU A 368 -8.57 5.55 -13.04
CA LEU A 368 -7.85 6.02 -11.86
C LEU A 368 -7.27 7.44 -12.04
N ASP A 369 -7.69 8.13 -13.09
CA ASP A 369 -7.27 9.50 -13.36
C ASP A 369 -7.75 10.52 -12.33
N TYR A 370 -7.04 11.64 -12.23
CA TYR A 370 -7.37 12.71 -11.28
C TYR A 370 -8.76 13.32 -11.54
N ASN A 371 -9.19 13.47 -12.80
CA ASN A 371 -10.41 14.17 -13.17
C ASN A 371 -11.68 13.44 -12.72
N ARG A 372 -11.60 12.13 -12.43
CA ARG A 372 -12.74 11.32 -11.98
C ARG A 372 -13.49 11.92 -10.80
N PHE A 373 -12.81 12.68 -9.93
CA PHE A 373 -13.46 13.31 -8.77
C PHE A 373 -14.33 14.50 -9.17
N ALA A 374 -13.82 15.37 -10.05
CA ALA A 374 -14.58 16.50 -10.59
C ALA A 374 -15.76 16.02 -11.46
N GLU A 375 -15.55 14.94 -12.20
CA GLU A 375 -16.56 14.32 -13.08
C GLU A 375 -17.51 13.36 -12.33
N LYS A 376 -17.29 13.15 -11.05
CA LYS A 376 -18.08 12.24 -10.18
C LYS A 376 -18.13 10.78 -10.68
N ARG A 377 -17.09 10.33 -11.35
CA ARG A 377 -16.90 8.92 -11.79
C ARG A 377 -16.27 8.08 -10.68
N LEU A 378 -16.87 8.09 -9.49
CA LEU A 378 -16.34 7.38 -8.34
C LEU A 378 -16.58 5.87 -8.45
N ILE A 379 -15.59 5.11 -8.03
CA ILE A 379 -15.58 3.64 -8.10
C ILE A 379 -15.51 3.12 -6.65
N PRO A 380 -16.56 2.45 -6.13
CA PRO A 380 -16.51 1.95 -4.76
C PRO A 380 -15.68 0.66 -4.67
N GLU A 381 -14.63 0.67 -3.83
CA GLU A 381 -13.95 -0.54 -3.38
C GLU A 381 -14.51 -0.96 -2.02
N TYR A 382 -15.04 -2.18 -1.91
CA TYR A 382 -15.68 -2.69 -0.71
C TYR A 382 -14.71 -3.44 0.22
N ASN A 383 -13.71 -4.12 -0.34
CA ASN A 383 -12.78 -4.97 0.40
C ASN A 383 -11.62 -4.17 1.05
N ILE A 384 -11.98 -3.14 1.85
CA ILE A 384 -11.04 -2.35 2.64
C ILE A 384 -11.16 -2.71 4.11
N VAL A 385 -10.01 -2.88 4.80
CA VAL A 385 -9.95 -3.27 6.21
C VAL A 385 -9.13 -2.24 7.00
#